data_2e845aa58b296d1e6fb995dbf58623bf
#
_entry.id   2e845aa58b296d1e6fb995dbf58623bf
#
_cell.length_a   1.000
_cell.length_b   1.000
_cell.length_c   1.000
_cell.angle_alpha   90.00
_cell.angle_beta   90.00
_cell.angle_gamma   90.00
#
_symmetry.space_group_name_H-M   'P 1'
#
loop_
_entity.id
_entity.type
_entity.pdbx_description
1 polymer ?
#
loop_
_entity_poly.entity_id
_entity_poly.type
_entity_poly.pdbx_seq_one_letter_code
_entity_poly.pdbx_strand_id
1 'polypeptide(L)'
;SNDIDILVSPENIGVISDLLTANGFRQGNIRGGEFVAATRREIIESRMLRGETVPFIKKIGFPYMEYLELDINYSLDYKNGDGKVLSEMLAKSGERSFGDLWIPPLEKNDFIIHLCCHLHKEATTYPWVKMHRDMSLYKYADIYTCCSGMSDSDARKLFERAYELGAEKQCAFAVLQTDELFGI
;
A
#
# COMPACT_ATOMS: atom_id res chain seq x y z
N SER A 1 -5.15 -4.70 11.43
CA SER A 1 -4.52 -3.43 11.08
C SER A 1 -5.51 -2.29 11.29
N ASN A 2 -5.05 -1.14 11.75
CA ASN A 2 -5.88 0.07 11.93
C ASN A 2 -5.44 1.15 10.92
N ASP A 3 -4.65 0.77 9.97
CA ASP A 3 -4.08 1.60 8.94
C ASP A 3 -4.89 1.50 7.63
N ILE A 4 -4.95 2.61 6.92
CA ILE A 4 -5.53 2.71 5.60
C ILE A 4 -4.41 3.10 4.65
N ASP A 5 -4.10 2.22 3.71
CA ASP A 5 -3.14 2.48 2.65
C ASP A 5 -3.78 3.28 1.52
N ILE A 6 -3.15 4.38 1.15
CA ILE A 6 -3.60 5.25 0.05
C ILE A 6 -2.46 5.40 -0.94
N LEU A 7 -2.74 5.10 -2.20
CA LEU A 7 -1.80 5.27 -3.30
C LEU A 7 -2.04 6.59 -4.00
N VAL A 8 -1.01 7.41 -4.14
CA VAL A 8 -1.12 8.76 -4.72
C VAL A 8 0.01 9.05 -5.69
N SER A 9 -0.23 9.93 -6.65
CA SER A 9 0.85 10.48 -7.48
C SER A 9 1.85 11.28 -6.65
N PRO A 10 3.16 11.15 -6.92
CA PRO A 10 4.20 11.88 -6.18
C PRO A 10 4.01 13.39 -6.12
N GLU A 11 3.49 13.99 -7.19
CA GLU A 11 3.21 15.44 -7.27
C GLU A 11 2.12 15.89 -6.29
N ASN A 12 1.24 15.00 -5.86
CA ASN A 12 0.13 15.32 -4.97
C ASN A 12 0.49 15.21 -3.47
N ILE A 13 1.67 14.70 -3.12
CA ILE A 13 2.08 14.48 -1.72
C ILE A 13 2.00 15.77 -0.90
N GLY A 14 2.44 16.89 -1.46
CA GLY A 14 2.39 18.19 -0.78
C GLY A 14 0.96 18.58 -0.41
N VAL A 15 0.09 18.58 -1.41
CA VAL A 15 -1.33 18.96 -1.23
C VAL A 15 -2.02 18.03 -0.23
N ILE A 16 -1.79 16.72 -0.31
CA ILE A 16 -2.37 15.74 0.61
C ILE A 16 -1.83 15.93 2.02
N SER A 17 -0.52 16.17 2.18
CA SER A 17 0.07 16.44 3.49
C SER A 17 -0.53 17.67 4.15
N ASP A 18 -0.73 18.75 3.39
CA ASP A 18 -1.34 19.97 3.90
C ASP A 18 -2.81 19.75 4.27
N LEU A 19 -3.56 19.04 3.42
CA LEU A 19 -4.96 18.67 3.67
C LEU A 19 -5.09 17.83 4.95
N LEU A 20 -4.28 16.80 5.12
CA LEU A 20 -4.30 15.93 6.30
C LEU A 20 -3.93 16.72 7.56
N THR A 21 -2.92 17.57 7.49
CA THR A 21 -2.50 18.42 8.61
C THR A 21 -3.61 19.40 9.01
N ALA A 22 -4.27 20.04 8.04
CA ALA A 22 -5.40 20.92 8.30
C ALA A 22 -6.60 20.19 8.94
N ASN A 23 -6.72 18.88 8.71
CA ASN A 23 -7.75 18.03 9.31
C ASN A 23 -7.30 17.34 10.62
N GLY A 24 -6.20 17.78 11.23
CA GLY A 24 -5.73 17.34 12.53
C GLY A 24 -4.92 16.06 12.55
N PHE A 25 -4.48 15.58 11.39
CA PHE A 25 -3.51 14.50 11.32
C PHE A 25 -2.09 15.02 11.57
N ARG A 26 -1.25 14.20 12.16
CA ARG A 26 0.16 14.50 12.40
C ARG A 26 1.03 13.33 11.97
N GLN A 27 2.19 13.60 11.38
CA GLN A 27 3.13 12.54 11.02
C GLN A 27 3.85 12.01 12.25
N GLY A 28 3.85 10.68 12.41
CA GLY A 28 4.46 10.02 13.57
C GLY A 28 4.17 8.53 13.61
N ASN A 29 4.38 7.95 14.79
CA ASN A 29 4.16 6.53 15.03
C ASN A 29 3.45 6.35 16.38
N ILE A 30 2.76 5.23 16.54
CA ILE A 30 2.25 4.81 17.85
C ILE A 30 3.31 3.91 18.52
N ARG A 31 3.76 4.33 19.68
CA ARG A 31 4.73 3.57 20.50
C ARG A 31 4.17 3.41 21.91
N GLY A 32 4.03 2.17 22.37
CA GLY A 32 3.45 1.90 23.69
C GLY A 32 2.02 2.43 23.88
N GLY A 33 1.23 2.53 22.80
CA GLY A 33 -0.12 3.07 22.83
C GLY A 33 -0.22 4.60 22.71
N GLU A 34 0.92 5.32 22.66
CA GLU A 34 0.94 6.77 22.59
C GLU A 34 1.51 7.27 21.27
N PHE A 35 0.99 8.41 20.80
CA PHE A 35 1.48 9.05 19.59
C PHE A 35 2.85 9.72 19.86
N VAL A 36 3.83 9.37 19.03
CA VAL A 36 5.16 9.98 19.00
C VAL A 36 5.36 10.67 17.65
N ALA A 37 5.52 11.99 17.67
CA ALA A 37 5.71 12.78 16.46
C ALA A 37 7.01 12.40 15.75
N ALA A 38 6.95 12.31 14.43
CA ALA A 38 8.12 12.08 13.60
C ALA A 38 9.06 13.28 13.62
N THR A 39 10.35 13.01 13.67
CA THR A 39 11.37 14.04 13.47
C THR A 39 11.44 14.46 12.00
N ARG A 40 11.95 15.66 11.75
CA ARG A 40 12.20 16.11 10.36
C ARG A 40 13.08 15.14 9.56
N ARG A 41 14.03 14.51 10.24
CA ARG A 41 14.92 13.53 9.63
C ARG A 41 14.14 12.29 9.18
N GLU A 42 13.30 11.72 10.02
CA GLU A 42 12.46 10.55 9.69
C GLU A 42 11.54 10.85 8.52
N ILE A 43 10.94 12.05 8.47
CA ILE A 43 10.08 12.48 7.35
C ILE A 43 10.85 12.53 6.04
N ILE A 44 12.06 13.09 6.05
CA ILE A 44 12.91 13.20 4.85
C ILE A 44 13.38 11.80 4.42
N GLU A 45 13.88 10.99 5.35
CA GLU A 45 14.37 9.63 5.07
C GLU A 45 13.25 8.74 4.49
N SER A 46 12.04 8.80 5.04
CA SER A 46 10.90 8.06 4.50
C SER A 46 10.61 8.46 3.05
N ARG A 47 10.55 9.76 2.78
CA ARG A 47 10.31 10.28 1.43
C ARG A 47 11.39 9.90 0.42
N MET A 48 12.65 9.82 0.84
CA MET A 48 13.76 9.53 -0.08
C MET A 48 13.99 8.05 -0.31
N LEU A 49 13.65 7.19 0.67
CA LEU A 49 14.11 5.80 0.69
C LEU A 49 12.99 4.78 0.61
N ARG A 50 11.75 5.15 0.97
CA ARG A 50 10.68 4.16 1.17
C ARG A 50 9.56 4.20 0.14
N GLY A 51 9.45 5.26 -0.67
CA GLY A 51 8.32 5.44 -1.57
C GLY A 51 6.98 5.64 -0.83
N GLU A 52 7.06 6.02 0.45
CA GLU A 52 5.92 6.29 1.32
C GLU A 52 6.23 7.45 2.27
N THR A 53 5.21 8.09 2.81
CA THR A 53 5.40 9.07 3.89
C THR A 53 5.54 8.36 5.24
N VAL A 54 6.04 9.08 6.25
CA VAL A 54 5.77 8.66 7.63
C VAL A 54 4.25 8.69 7.84
N PRO A 55 3.64 7.70 8.52
CA PRO A 55 2.20 7.63 8.73
C PRO A 55 1.60 8.93 9.24
N PHE A 56 0.41 9.26 8.74
CA PHE A 56 -0.42 10.34 9.25
C PHE A 56 -1.40 9.78 10.27
N ILE A 57 -1.31 10.25 11.50
CA ILE A 57 -2.06 9.73 12.63
C ILE A 57 -2.95 10.81 13.23
N LYS A 58 -4.19 10.46 13.49
CA LYS A 58 -5.18 11.31 14.19
C LYS A 58 -5.81 10.53 15.32
N LYS A 59 -5.84 11.13 16.51
CA LYS A 59 -6.59 10.58 17.65
C LYS A 59 -8.08 10.80 17.42
N ILE A 60 -8.85 9.71 17.39
CA ILE A 60 -10.30 9.74 17.14
C ILE A 60 -11.12 9.28 18.35
N GLY A 61 -10.53 8.47 19.24
CA GLY A 61 -11.13 8.09 20.50
C GLY A 61 -12.39 7.24 20.36
N PHE A 62 -12.54 6.45 19.28
CA PHE A 62 -13.63 5.49 19.18
C PHE A 62 -13.37 4.25 20.04
N PRO A 63 -14.40 3.57 20.54
CA PRO A 63 -14.24 2.28 21.19
C PRO A 63 -13.44 1.34 20.28
N TYR A 64 -12.37 0.74 20.84
CA TYR A 64 -11.47 -0.19 20.13
C TYR A 64 -10.60 0.42 19.02
N MET A 65 -10.72 1.72 18.72
CA MET A 65 -9.87 2.43 17.75
C MET A 65 -9.56 3.84 18.26
N GLU A 66 -8.47 3.97 18.98
CA GLU A 66 -8.08 5.26 19.56
C GLU A 66 -7.47 6.19 18.51
N TYR A 67 -6.75 5.64 17.56
CA TYR A 67 -6.06 6.36 16.51
C TYR A 67 -6.47 5.84 15.13
N LEU A 68 -6.64 6.76 14.19
CA LEU A 68 -6.73 6.49 12.76
C LEU A 68 -5.36 6.75 12.15
N GLU A 69 -4.87 5.78 11.40
CA GLU A 69 -3.57 5.80 10.73
C GLU A 69 -3.76 5.75 9.21
N LEU A 70 -3.11 6.67 8.50
CA LEU A 70 -3.12 6.73 7.04
C LEU A 70 -1.70 6.61 6.52
N ASP A 71 -1.45 5.59 5.72
CA ASP A 71 -0.19 5.36 5.03
C ASP A 71 -0.30 5.85 3.58
N ILE A 72 0.45 6.90 3.26
CA ILE A 72 0.45 7.49 1.93
C ILE A 72 1.63 6.93 1.14
N ASN A 73 1.30 6.06 0.19
CA ASN A 73 2.23 5.42 -0.71
C ASN A 73 2.25 6.16 -2.06
N TYR A 74 3.43 6.38 -2.61
CA TYR A 74 3.65 7.02 -3.92
C TYR A 74 4.68 6.27 -4.77
N SER A 75 4.92 5.03 -4.42
CA SER A 75 5.71 4.07 -5.19
C SER A 75 5.15 2.67 -4.95
N LEU A 76 5.25 1.81 -5.95
CA LEU A 76 4.91 0.40 -5.80
C LEU A 76 5.96 -0.37 -5.00
N ASP A 77 7.21 0.08 -5.01
CA ASP A 77 8.34 -0.55 -4.33
C ASP A 77 9.17 0.52 -3.60
N TYR A 78 10.13 0.09 -2.78
CA TYR A 78 11.03 0.94 -2.00
C TYR A 78 11.86 1.94 -2.81
N LYS A 79 12.12 1.65 -4.06
CA LYS A 79 12.90 2.54 -4.90
C LYS A 79 11.96 3.47 -5.63
N ASN A 80 12.30 4.75 -5.68
CA ASN A 80 11.66 5.73 -6.53
C ASN A 80 11.57 5.17 -7.96
N GLY A 81 10.53 4.39 -8.20
CA GLY A 81 10.16 3.95 -9.52
C GLY A 81 9.83 5.18 -10.37
N ASP A 82 9.82 5.01 -11.67
CA ASP A 82 9.35 6.06 -12.57
C ASP A 82 7.93 6.43 -12.17
N GLY A 83 7.72 7.65 -11.69
CA GLY A 83 6.40 8.15 -11.28
C GLY A 83 5.33 8.06 -12.38
N LYS A 84 5.74 7.83 -13.64
CA LYS A 84 4.86 7.58 -14.76
C LYS A 84 4.04 6.31 -14.60
N VAL A 85 4.64 5.24 -14.09
CA VAL A 85 3.95 3.95 -13.85
C VAL A 85 2.77 4.17 -12.92
N LEU A 86 3.01 4.82 -11.80
CA LEU A 86 1.98 5.08 -10.82
C LEU A 86 0.91 6.04 -11.35
N SER A 87 1.33 7.11 -12.02
CA SER A 87 0.39 8.05 -12.65
C SER A 87 -0.48 7.36 -13.71
N GLU A 88 0.07 6.39 -14.46
CA GLU A 88 -0.69 5.59 -15.42
C GLU A 88 -1.72 4.68 -14.73
N MET A 89 -1.35 4.00 -13.64
CA MET A 89 -2.28 3.17 -12.86
C MET A 89 -3.42 4.01 -12.29
N LEU A 90 -3.10 5.17 -11.72
CA LEU A 90 -4.09 6.07 -11.14
C LEU A 90 -4.99 6.73 -12.22
N ALA A 91 -4.46 7.02 -13.40
CA ALA A 91 -5.26 7.54 -14.51
C ALA A 91 -6.28 6.54 -15.06
N LYS A 92 -6.03 5.25 -14.89
CA LYS A 92 -6.96 4.16 -15.27
C LYS A 92 -7.91 3.78 -14.13
N SER A 93 -7.79 4.42 -12.96
CA SER A 93 -8.67 4.13 -11.83
C SER A 93 -10.12 4.45 -12.20
N GLY A 94 -11.01 3.53 -11.83
CA GLY A 94 -12.44 3.70 -12.06
C GLY A 94 -13.09 4.62 -11.04
N GLU A 95 -14.41 4.77 -11.14
CA GLU A 95 -15.22 5.46 -10.16
C GLU A 95 -16.09 4.44 -9.43
N ARG A 96 -16.01 4.39 -8.12
CA ARG A 96 -16.88 3.55 -7.30
C ARG A 96 -17.37 4.34 -6.09
N SER A 97 -18.67 4.32 -5.86
CA SER A 97 -19.26 4.86 -4.63
C SER A 97 -19.31 3.79 -3.54
N PHE A 98 -19.01 4.19 -2.31
CA PHE A 98 -19.16 3.38 -1.12
C PHE A 98 -20.00 4.20 -0.14
N GLY A 99 -21.30 4.00 -0.14
CA GLY A 99 -22.24 4.92 0.48
C GLY A 99 -22.13 6.31 -0.15
N ASP A 100 -21.85 7.32 0.65
CA ASP A 100 -21.65 8.73 0.21
C ASP A 100 -20.18 9.03 -0.16
N LEU A 101 -19.29 8.06 -0.06
CA LEU A 101 -17.88 8.23 -0.38
C LEU A 101 -17.60 7.81 -1.83
N TRP A 102 -16.89 8.67 -2.55
CA TRP A 102 -16.30 8.35 -3.84
C TRP A 102 -14.86 7.90 -3.65
N ILE A 103 -14.58 6.66 -4.03
CA ILE A 103 -13.24 6.09 -3.95
C ILE A 103 -12.86 5.65 -5.37
N PRO A 104 -11.78 6.18 -5.96
CA PRO A 104 -11.27 5.70 -7.23
C PRO A 104 -10.51 4.37 -7.01
N PRO A 105 -11.10 3.20 -7.30
CA PRO A 105 -10.40 1.94 -7.18
C PRO A 105 -9.44 1.78 -8.35
N LEU A 106 -8.30 1.15 -8.11
CA LEU A 106 -7.44 0.66 -9.18
C LEU A 106 -8.20 -0.36 -10.05
N GLU A 107 -7.81 -0.49 -11.31
CA GLU A 107 -8.22 -1.63 -12.13
C GLU A 107 -7.81 -2.95 -11.46
N LYS A 108 -8.54 -4.02 -11.72
CA LYS A 108 -8.35 -5.32 -11.04
C LYS A 108 -6.89 -5.79 -11.06
N ASN A 109 -6.25 -5.79 -12.22
CA ASN A 109 -4.86 -6.24 -12.33
C ASN A 109 -3.90 -5.30 -11.60
N ASP A 110 -4.08 -3.99 -11.74
CA ASP A 110 -3.26 -2.99 -11.06
C ASP A 110 -3.42 -3.09 -9.54
N PHE A 111 -4.62 -3.39 -9.05
CA PHE A 111 -4.86 -3.62 -7.62
C PHE A 111 -4.14 -4.88 -7.11
N ILE A 112 -4.20 -5.99 -7.84
CA ILE A 112 -3.49 -7.23 -7.47
C ILE A 112 -1.98 -7.00 -7.48
N ILE A 113 -1.46 -6.30 -8.49
CA ILE A 113 -0.03 -5.94 -8.57
C ILE A 113 0.37 -5.08 -7.37
N HIS A 114 -0.44 -4.11 -6.97
CA HIS A 114 -0.20 -3.30 -5.79
C HIS A 114 -0.13 -4.16 -4.52
N LEU A 115 -1.08 -5.08 -4.29
CA LEU A 115 -1.04 -6.01 -3.15
C LEU A 115 0.23 -6.88 -3.16
N CYS A 116 0.63 -7.39 -4.32
CA CYS A 116 1.85 -8.19 -4.47
C CYS A 116 3.12 -7.38 -4.14
N CYS A 117 3.21 -6.15 -4.63
CA CYS A 117 4.31 -5.25 -4.34
C CYS A 117 4.36 -4.89 -2.85
N HIS A 118 3.22 -4.62 -2.24
CA HIS A 118 3.12 -4.32 -0.81
C HIS A 118 3.59 -5.50 0.05
N LEU A 119 3.09 -6.71 -0.23
CA LEU A 119 3.54 -7.93 0.45
C LEU A 119 5.05 -8.15 0.28
N HIS A 120 5.57 -8.07 -0.94
CA HIS A 120 7.00 -8.24 -1.22
C HIS A 120 7.86 -7.20 -0.50
N LYS A 121 7.44 -5.94 -0.50
CA LYS A 121 8.09 -4.83 0.20
C LYS A 121 8.26 -5.14 1.68
N GLU A 122 7.21 -5.58 2.36
CA GLU A 122 7.29 -5.92 3.78
C GLU A 122 8.08 -7.21 4.04
N ALA A 123 7.89 -8.25 3.22
CA ALA A 123 8.61 -9.52 3.34
C ALA A 123 10.14 -9.37 3.17
N THR A 124 10.59 -8.33 2.47
CA THR A 124 12.02 -8.08 2.20
C THR A 124 12.62 -6.96 3.04
N THR A 125 11.85 -6.35 3.94
CA THR A 125 12.31 -5.23 4.78
C THR A 125 12.69 -5.69 6.17
N TYR A 126 13.94 -5.50 6.52
CA TYR A 126 14.50 -5.93 7.79
C TYR A 126 13.69 -5.53 9.04
N PRO A 127 13.19 -4.28 9.22
CA PRO A 127 12.35 -3.95 10.36
C PRO A 127 11.10 -4.81 10.49
N TRP A 128 10.39 -5.09 9.38
CA TRP A 128 9.18 -5.92 9.40
C TRP A 128 9.50 -7.38 9.71
N VAL A 129 10.55 -7.92 9.07
CA VAL A 129 11.05 -9.28 9.35
C VAL A 129 11.46 -9.41 10.81
N LYS A 130 12.20 -8.46 11.36
CA LYS A 130 12.60 -8.45 12.76
C LYS A 130 11.41 -8.41 13.74
N MET A 131 10.33 -7.76 13.37
CA MET A 131 9.12 -7.66 14.19
C MET A 131 8.13 -8.80 13.93
N HIS A 132 8.45 -9.78 13.06
CA HIS A 132 7.54 -10.84 12.61
C HIS A 132 6.22 -10.32 12.04
N ARG A 133 6.28 -9.23 11.29
CA ARG A 133 5.13 -8.57 10.64
C ARG A 133 5.20 -8.63 9.11
N ASP A 134 6.20 -9.29 8.59
CA ASP A 134 6.54 -9.40 7.17
C ASP A 134 5.54 -10.25 6.38
N MET A 135 5.28 -11.48 6.83
CA MET A 135 4.50 -12.48 6.12
C MET A 135 3.17 -12.77 6.84
N SER A 136 2.35 -11.74 6.99
CA SER A 136 1.05 -11.87 7.65
C SER A 136 0.03 -12.61 6.79
N LEU A 137 -0.61 -13.65 7.34
CA LEU A 137 -1.52 -14.54 6.60
C LEU A 137 -2.67 -13.81 5.88
N TYR A 138 -3.19 -12.72 6.44
CA TYR A 138 -4.28 -11.95 5.83
C TYR A 138 -3.89 -11.36 4.47
N LYS A 139 -2.62 -10.98 4.26
CA LYS A 139 -2.15 -10.42 2.98
C LYS A 139 -2.18 -11.46 1.86
N TYR A 140 -1.83 -12.70 2.19
CA TYR A 140 -1.96 -13.82 1.26
C TYR A 140 -3.43 -14.14 0.99
N ALA A 141 -4.29 -14.06 2.01
CA ALA A 141 -5.72 -14.28 1.85
C ALA A 141 -6.37 -13.23 0.94
N ASP A 142 -5.91 -11.97 0.99
CA ASP A 142 -6.36 -10.92 0.08
C ASP A 142 -5.95 -11.22 -1.37
N ILE A 143 -4.70 -11.63 -1.61
CA ILE A 143 -4.22 -12.03 -2.94
C ILE A 143 -4.99 -13.27 -3.43
N TYR A 144 -5.15 -14.29 -2.57
CA TYR A 144 -5.96 -15.48 -2.88
C TYR A 144 -7.37 -15.09 -3.33
N THR A 145 -8.04 -14.22 -2.57
CA THR A 145 -9.40 -13.79 -2.89
C THR A 145 -9.49 -13.09 -4.24
N CYS A 146 -8.48 -12.31 -4.59
CA CYS A 146 -8.42 -11.60 -5.88
C CYS A 146 -8.10 -12.53 -7.06
N CYS A 147 -7.30 -13.57 -6.83
CA CYS A 147 -6.84 -14.51 -7.86
C CYS A 147 -7.71 -15.77 -8.00
N SER A 148 -8.44 -16.14 -6.94
CA SER A 148 -9.31 -17.33 -6.93
C SER A 148 -10.34 -17.27 -8.06
N GLY A 149 -10.38 -18.35 -8.84
CA GLY A 149 -11.25 -18.47 -10.02
C GLY A 149 -10.83 -17.65 -11.22
N MET A 150 -9.60 -17.13 -11.24
CA MET A 150 -9.01 -16.46 -12.40
C MET A 150 -8.78 -17.49 -13.52
N SER A 151 -9.14 -17.16 -14.76
CA SER A 151 -8.82 -18.00 -15.90
C SER A 151 -7.32 -17.89 -16.27
N ASP A 152 -6.78 -18.90 -16.96
CA ASP A 152 -5.40 -18.83 -17.48
C ASP A 152 -5.15 -17.58 -18.35
N SER A 153 -6.17 -17.17 -19.10
CA SER A 153 -6.11 -15.95 -19.91
C SER A 153 -5.97 -14.69 -19.04
N ASP A 154 -6.68 -14.62 -17.93
CA ASP A 154 -6.63 -13.46 -17.03
C ASP A 154 -5.35 -13.46 -16.21
N ALA A 155 -4.87 -14.63 -15.78
CA ALA A 155 -3.57 -14.77 -15.14
C ALA A 155 -2.44 -14.30 -16.07
N ARG A 156 -2.50 -14.68 -17.37
CA ARG A 156 -1.54 -14.19 -18.36
C ARG A 156 -1.55 -12.67 -18.47
N LYS A 157 -2.72 -12.06 -18.59
CA LYS A 157 -2.86 -10.57 -18.63
C LYS A 157 -2.32 -9.90 -17.38
N LEU A 158 -2.52 -10.50 -16.20
CA LEU A 158 -1.96 -10.00 -14.95
C LEU A 158 -0.43 -9.96 -15.01
N PHE A 159 0.22 -11.05 -15.44
CA PHE A 159 1.68 -11.10 -15.53
C PHE A 159 2.25 -10.26 -16.67
N GLU A 160 1.55 -10.14 -17.81
CA GLU A 160 1.90 -9.19 -18.86
C GLU A 160 1.88 -7.75 -18.34
N ARG A 161 0.83 -7.40 -17.60
CA ARG A 161 0.72 -6.08 -16.95
C ARG A 161 1.79 -5.87 -15.88
N ALA A 162 2.08 -6.87 -15.06
CA ALA A 162 3.15 -6.81 -14.08
C ALA A 162 4.53 -6.57 -14.73
N TYR A 163 4.78 -7.21 -15.88
CA TYR A 163 6.00 -7.00 -16.65
C TYR A 163 6.10 -5.56 -17.20
N GLU A 164 5.01 -5.01 -17.76
CA GLU A 164 4.96 -3.61 -18.21
C GLU A 164 5.30 -2.63 -17.10
N LEU A 165 4.89 -2.93 -15.86
CA LEU A 165 5.11 -2.11 -14.68
C LEU A 165 6.45 -2.40 -13.97
N GLY A 166 7.24 -3.39 -14.44
CA GLY A 166 8.48 -3.84 -13.80
C GLY A 166 8.27 -4.50 -12.43
N ALA A 167 7.09 -5.07 -12.20
CA ALA A 167 6.66 -5.69 -10.95
C ALA A 167 6.55 -7.23 -11.03
N GLU A 168 7.07 -7.84 -12.11
CA GLU A 168 6.94 -9.28 -12.37
C GLU A 168 7.54 -10.14 -11.25
N LYS A 169 8.63 -9.72 -10.63
CA LYS A 169 9.27 -10.47 -9.54
C LYS A 169 8.46 -10.44 -8.26
N GLN A 170 7.92 -9.29 -7.93
CA GLN A 170 7.06 -9.08 -6.77
C GLN A 170 5.77 -9.90 -6.92
N CYS A 171 5.18 -9.87 -8.10
CA CYS A 171 3.99 -10.66 -8.40
C CYS A 171 4.28 -12.17 -8.36
N ALA A 172 5.36 -12.62 -8.97
CA ALA A 172 5.75 -14.03 -8.93
C ALA A 172 5.99 -14.51 -7.50
N PHE A 173 6.71 -13.74 -6.68
CA PHE A 173 6.91 -14.05 -5.27
C PHE A 173 5.57 -14.20 -4.53
N ALA A 174 4.73 -13.19 -4.62
CA ALA A 174 3.48 -13.13 -3.86
C ALA A 174 2.48 -14.23 -4.29
N VAL A 175 2.31 -14.44 -5.61
CA VAL A 175 1.39 -15.44 -6.15
C VAL A 175 1.86 -16.86 -5.85
N LEU A 176 3.15 -17.17 -6.03
CA LEU A 176 3.69 -18.51 -5.72
C LEU A 176 3.57 -18.85 -4.23
N GLN A 177 3.85 -17.90 -3.33
CA GLN A 177 3.66 -18.14 -1.90
C GLN A 177 2.18 -18.29 -1.53
N THR A 178 1.29 -17.56 -2.20
CA THR A 178 -0.16 -17.69 -2.01
C THR A 178 -0.66 -19.04 -2.49
N ASP A 179 -0.17 -19.51 -3.64
CA ASP A 179 -0.50 -20.84 -4.19
C ASP A 179 -0.04 -21.96 -3.23
N GLU A 180 1.17 -21.85 -2.69
CA GLU A 180 1.68 -22.82 -1.70
C GLU A 180 0.82 -22.89 -0.44
N LEU A 181 0.22 -21.77 -0.01
CA LEU A 181 -0.60 -21.70 1.21
C LEU A 181 -2.06 -22.11 0.99
N PHE A 182 -2.64 -21.78 -0.15
CA PHE A 182 -4.08 -21.89 -0.40
C PHE A 182 -4.48 -22.71 -1.62
N GLY A 183 -3.57 -22.95 -2.57
CA GLY A 183 -3.85 -23.64 -3.84
C GLY A 183 -4.70 -22.76 -4.78
N ILE A 184 -4.07 -21.88 -5.55
CA ILE A 184 -4.77 -21.01 -6.52
C ILE A 184 -4.94 -21.75 -7.85
#